data_cf462c222378d3fdbd1aaa7c4a59784d
#
_entry.id   cf462c222378d3fdbd1aaa7c4a59784d
#
_cell.length_a   1.000
_cell.length_b   1.000
_cell.length_c   1.000
_cell.angle_alpha   90.00
_cell.angle_beta   90.00
_cell.angle_gamma   90.00
#
_symmetry.space_group_name_H-M   'P 1'
#
loop_
_entity.id
_entity.type
_entity.pdbx_description
1 polymer ?
#
loop_
_entity_poly.entity_id
_entity_poly.type
_entity_poly.pdbx_seq_one_letter_code
_entity_poly.pdbx_strand_id
1 'polypeptide(L)'
;MKQTKTMLRLELEVKPEMAAKCQLAAMAPMTALATGRRSILLTSRQISAAAVLDTLTMLKSAQETLLTALEQACGSCDSLCEEYTRSDENAEAVLQTIPTELLARLRKRGLCLRQLARHLMKGDTVYKAE
;
A
#
# COMPACT_ATOMS: atom_id res chain seq x y z
N MET A 1 2.64 4.23 -35.05
CA MET A 1 1.54 4.04 -34.12
C MET A 1 1.41 5.25 -33.22
N LYS A 2 0.31 5.96 -33.32
CA LYS A 2 0.06 7.10 -32.44
C LYS A 2 -0.42 6.60 -31.10
N GLN A 3 0.38 6.83 -30.06
CA GLN A 3 -0.08 6.59 -28.69
C GLN A 3 -1.03 7.72 -28.28
N THR A 4 -2.25 7.35 -27.91
CA THR A 4 -3.20 8.31 -27.38
C THR A 4 -2.78 8.65 -25.95
N LYS A 5 -2.30 9.88 -25.74
CA LYS A 5 -2.02 10.36 -24.38
C LYS A 5 -3.31 10.74 -23.72
N THR A 6 -3.76 9.92 -22.79
CA THR A 6 -4.88 10.27 -21.92
C THR A 6 -4.33 11.06 -20.74
N MET A 7 -4.77 12.30 -20.60
CA MET A 7 -4.39 13.13 -19.45
C MET A 7 -5.47 13.03 -18.38
N LEU A 8 -5.05 12.68 -17.17
CA LEU A 8 -5.91 12.65 -16.01
C LEU A 8 -5.57 13.85 -15.12
N ARG A 9 -6.58 14.68 -14.82
CA ARG A 9 -6.40 15.79 -13.88
C ARG A 9 -6.79 15.31 -12.48
N LEU A 10 -5.88 15.49 -11.52
CA LEU A 10 -6.09 15.13 -10.13
C LEU A 10 -6.12 16.39 -9.27
N GLU A 11 -7.11 16.48 -8.40
CA GLU A 11 -7.15 17.47 -7.33
C GLU A 11 -6.89 16.78 -6.02
N LEU A 12 -5.94 17.30 -5.24
CA LEU A 12 -5.56 16.74 -3.95
C LEU A 12 -5.84 17.75 -2.85
N GLU A 13 -6.55 17.30 -1.84
CA GLU A 13 -6.66 18.04 -0.59
C GLU A 13 -5.57 17.55 0.36
N VAL A 14 -4.70 18.44 0.77
CA VAL A 14 -3.61 18.12 1.69
C VAL A 14 -3.84 18.88 2.99
N LYS A 15 -3.81 18.19 4.11
CA LYS A 15 -3.93 18.82 5.41
C LYS A 15 -2.84 19.88 5.59
N PRO A 16 -3.13 21.04 6.22
CA PRO A 16 -2.13 22.11 6.38
C PRO A 16 -0.81 21.65 6.99
N GLU A 17 -0.87 20.73 7.95
CA GLU A 17 0.31 20.17 8.62
C GLU A 17 1.19 19.39 7.64
N MET A 18 0.57 18.63 6.74
CA MET A 18 1.27 17.88 5.70
C MET A 18 1.84 18.79 4.63
N ALA A 19 1.07 19.80 4.23
CA ALA A 19 1.52 20.79 3.23
C ALA A 19 2.76 21.54 3.73
N ALA A 20 2.80 21.90 4.99
CA ALA A 20 3.95 22.57 5.61
C ALA A 20 5.20 21.68 5.59
N LYS A 21 5.05 20.40 5.87
CA LYS A 21 6.17 19.45 5.83
C LYS A 21 6.65 19.14 4.41
N CYS A 22 5.72 19.12 3.47
CA CYS A 22 6.00 18.70 2.10
C CYS A 22 6.82 19.73 1.32
N GLN A 23 6.75 21.00 1.69
CA GLN A 23 7.47 22.10 1.04
C GLN A 23 7.28 22.10 -0.48
N LEU A 24 6.13 21.66 -0.95
CA LEU A 24 5.81 21.70 -2.37
C LEU A 24 5.53 23.14 -2.78
N ALA A 25 6.28 23.64 -3.77
CA ALA A 25 5.99 24.90 -4.37
C ALA A 25 4.69 24.80 -5.17
N ALA A 26 3.82 25.81 -5.03
CA ALA A 26 2.62 25.88 -5.84
C ALA A 26 3.01 25.83 -7.33
N MET A 27 2.30 25.01 -8.11
CA MET A 27 2.54 24.83 -9.55
C MET A 27 3.87 24.18 -9.92
N ALA A 28 4.60 23.59 -8.97
CA ALA A 28 5.77 22.79 -9.30
C ALA A 28 5.34 21.54 -10.08
N PRO A 29 6.04 21.21 -11.18
CA PRO A 29 5.69 19.99 -11.92
C PRO A 29 6.01 18.77 -11.09
N MET A 30 5.04 17.84 -11.04
CA MET A 30 5.17 16.60 -10.32
C MET A 30 5.06 15.41 -11.29
N THR A 31 5.62 14.31 -10.89
CA THR A 31 5.55 13.06 -11.65
C THR A 31 5.15 11.91 -10.73
N ALA A 32 4.48 10.92 -11.31
CA ALA A 32 4.17 9.70 -10.59
C ALA A 32 5.41 8.82 -10.52
N LEU A 33 5.86 8.54 -9.30
CA LEU A 33 7.00 7.65 -9.06
C LEU A 33 6.55 6.19 -8.99
N ALA A 34 5.37 5.96 -8.44
CA ALA A 34 4.82 4.62 -8.31
C ALA A 34 3.29 4.70 -8.31
N THR A 35 2.65 3.66 -8.82
CA THR A 35 1.21 3.55 -8.85
C THR A 35 0.76 2.17 -8.37
N GLY A 36 -0.31 2.14 -7.60
CA GLY A 36 -1.01 0.94 -7.21
C GLY A 36 -2.46 0.99 -7.68
N ARG A 37 -3.28 0.06 -7.25
CA ARG A 37 -4.71 0.04 -7.64
C ARG A 37 -5.48 1.28 -7.16
N ARG A 38 -5.18 1.75 -5.98
CA ARG A 38 -5.88 2.88 -5.34
C ARG A 38 -4.90 3.89 -4.76
N SER A 39 -3.68 3.89 -5.26
CA SER A 39 -2.64 4.74 -4.69
C SER A 39 -1.68 5.22 -5.75
N ILE A 40 -1.21 6.43 -5.58
CA ILE A 40 -0.21 7.05 -6.44
C ILE A 40 0.79 7.75 -5.54
N LEU A 41 2.07 7.52 -5.78
CA LEU A 41 3.13 8.29 -5.14
C LEU A 41 3.62 9.34 -6.11
N LEU A 42 3.44 10.61 -5.74
CA LEU A 42 3.86 11.74 -6.54
C LEU A 42 5.09 12.40 -5.92
N THR A 43 6.04 12.78 -6.75
CA THR A 43 7.22 13.54 -6.34
C THR A 43 7.46 14.70 -7.30
N SER A 44 8.23 15.69 -6.86
CA SER A 44 8.78 16.65 -7.79
C SER A 44 9.69 15.93 -8.77
N ARG A 45 9.81 16.45 -10.00
CA ARG A 45 10.64 15.81 -11.04
C ARG A 45 12.10 15.71 -10.65
N GLN A 46 12.59 16.65 -9.86
CA GLN A 46 13.96 16.67 -9.37
C GLN A 46 13.93 16.83 -7.86
N ILE A 47 14.55 15.91 -7.15
CA ILE A 47 14.63 15.95 -5.70
C ILE A 47 16.07 15.79 -5.25
N SER A 48 16.41 16.45 -4.15
CA SER A 48 17.74 16.37 -3.54
C SER A 48 17.95 15.06 -2.82
N ALA A 49 19.20 14.77 -2.46
CA ALA A 49 19.51 13.58 -1.64
C ALA A 49 18.75 13.60 -0.31
N ALA A 50 18.65 14.78 0.33
CA ALA A 50 17.88 14.92 1.57
C ALA A 50 16.41 14.57 1.36
N ALA A 51 15.81 15.03 0.27
CA ALA A 51 14.42 14.74 -0.06
C ALA A 51 14.22 13.25 -0.38
N VAL A 52 15.19 12.59 -1.02
CA VAL A 52 15.15 11.14 -1.24
C VAL A 52 15.12 10.39 0.08
N LEU A 53 15.99 10.76 1.03
CA LEU A 53 16.04 10.11 2.34
C LEU A 53 14.76 10.33 3.12
N ASP A 54 14.21 11.54 3.08
CA ASP A 54 12.92 11.87 3.69
C ASP A 54 11.80 11.01 3.11
N THR A 55 11.77 10.87 1.79
CA THR A 55 10.76 10.05 1.11
C THR A 55 10.86 8.58 1.50
N LEU A 56 12.08 8.05 1.58
CA LEU A 56 12.30 6.68 2.03
C LEU A 56 11.80 6.46 3.46
N THR A 57 12.07 7.42 4.34
CA THR A 57 11.58 7.37 5.73
C THR A 57 10.05 7.42 5.78
N MET A 58 9.46 8.30 5.00
CA MET A 58 8.00 8.44 4.89
C MET A 58 7.36 7.16 4.34
N LEU A 59 7.95 6.54 3.33
CA LEU A 59 7.45 5.29 2.75
C LEU A 59 7.46 4.16 3.78
N LYS A 60 8.51 4.08 4.59
CA LYS A 60 8.58 3.09 5.67
C LYS A 60 7.46 3.30 6.67
N SER A 61 7.22 4.54 7.09
CA SER A 61 6.13 4.89 8.00
C SER A 61 4.77 4.54 7.39
N ALA A 62 4.55 4.86 6.12
CA ALA A 62 3.31 4.53 5.41
C ALA A 62 3.11 3.01 5.32
N GLN A 63 4.17 2.25 5.05
CA GLN A 63 4.10 0.79 5.06
C GLN A 63 3.65 0.25 6.41
N GLU A 64 4.21 0.76 7.51
CA GLU A 64 3.83 0.33 8.85
C GLU A 64 2.36 0.63 9.16
N THR A 65 1.88 1.80 8.75
CA THR A 65 0.47 2.17 8.90
C THR A 65 -0.44 1.18 8.17
N LEU A 66 -0.12 0.84 6.92
CA LEU A 66 -0.90 -0.10 6.13
C LEU A 66 -0.83 -1.53 6.66
N LEU A 67 0.36 -1.97 7.10
CA LEU A 67 0.55 -3.29 7.70
C LEU A 67 -0.25 -3.41 9.00
N THR A 68 -0.26 -2.37 9.81
CA THR A 68 -1.04 -2.32 11.05
C THR A 68 -2.54 -2.43 10.74
N ALA A 69 -3.01 -1.75 9.69
CA ALA A 69 -4.39 -1.84 9.26
C ALA A 69 -4.77 -3.27 8.85
N LEU A 70 -3.89 -3.96 8.12
CA LEU A 70 -4.09 -5.37 7.78
C LEU A 70 -4.12 -6.26 9.02
N GLU A 71 -3.21 -6.03 9.97
CA GLU A 71 -3.17 -6.78 11.23
C GLU A 71 -4.45 -6.63 12.03
N GLN A 72 -4.96 -5.41 12.11
CA GLN A 72 -6.21 -5.13 12.81
C GLN A 72 -7.41 -5.79 12.14
N ALA A 73 -7.43 -5.80 10.81
CA ALA A 73 -8.51 -6.40 10.05
C ALA A 73 -8.48 -7.93 10.09
N CYS A 74 -7.30 -8.52 10.02
CA CYS A 74 -7.13 -9.98 9.93
C CYS A 74 -6.92 -10.65 11.28
N GLY A 75 -6.34 -9.93 12.24
CA GLY A 75 -5.96 -10.50 13.54
C GLY A 75 -4.79 -11.46 13.42
N SER A 76 -4.41 -12.05 14.55
CA SER A 76 -3.39 -13.09 14.62
C SER A 76 -4.05 -14.46 14.70
N CYS A 77 -3.34 -15.49 14.23
CA CYS A 77 -3.82 -16.85 14.33
C CYS A 77 -2.67 -17.81 14.63
N ASP A 78 -3.04 -19.02 15.05
CA ASP A 78 -2.09 -20.10 15.27
C ASP A 78 -1.85 -20.91 13.97
N SER A 79 -1.01 -21.93 14.06
CA SER A 79 -0.66 -22.79 12.94
C SER A 79 -1.86 -23.55 12.33
N LEU A 80 -2.91 -23.77 13.09
CA LEU A 80 -4.12 -24.47 12.61
C LEU A 80 -4.84 -23.67 11.52
N CYS A 81 -4.90 -22.36 11.67
CA CYS A 81 -5.48 -21.47 10.66
C CYS A 81 -4.73 -21.55 9.33
N GLU A 82 -3.43 -21.68 9.37
CA GLU A 82 -2.59 -21.80 8.18
C GLU A 82 -2.84 -23.12 7.45
N GLU A 83 -3.00 -24.22 8.18
CA GLU A 83 -3.34 -25.51 7.60
C GLU A 83 -4.70 -25.48 6.89
N TYR A 84 -5.69 -24.84 7.50
CA TYR A 84 -7.01 -24.67 6.89
C TYR A 84 -6.93 -23.87 5.60
N THR A 85 -6.09 -22.87 5.56
CA THR A 85 -5.89 -22.05 4.36
C THR A 85 -5.28 -22.87 3.22
N ARG A 86 -4.34 -23.76 3.54
CA ARG A 86 -3.71 -24.64 2.55
C ARG A 86 -4.68 -25.66 1.97
N SER A 87 -5.69 -26.08 2.74
CA SER A 87 -6.69 -27.04 2.27
C SER A 87 -7.78 -26.41 1.41
N ASP A 88 -7.87 -25.07 1.38
CA ASP A 88 -8.81 -24.33 0.56
C ASP A 88 -8.11 -23.82 -0.69
N GLU A 89 -8.41 -24.41 -1.85
CA GLU A 89 -7.79 -24.07 -3.14
C GLU A 89 -8.01 -22.60 -3.51
N ASN A 90 -9.20 -22.07 -3.23
CA ASN A 90 -9.53 -20.67 -3.54
C ASN A 90 -8.72 -19.71 -2.68
N ALA A 91 -8.59 -20.00 -1.39
CA ALA A 91 -7.78 -19.19 -0.48
C ALA A 91 -6.30 -19.24 -0.87
N GLU A 92 -5.79 -20.42 -1.18
CA GLU A 92 -4.40 -20.58 -1.62
C GLU A 92 -4.12 -19.82 -2.92
N ALA A 93 -5.01 -19.93 -3.91
CA ALA A 93 -4.87 -19.23 -5.18
C ALA A 93 -4.84 -17.71 -4.98
N VAL A 94 -5.70 -17.19 -4.11
CA VAL A 94 -5.75 -15.76 -3.79
C VAL A 94 -4.47 -15.31 -3.09
N LEU A 95 -3.96 -16.09 -2.15
CA LEU A 95 -2.71 -15.75 -1.44
C LEU A 95 -1.50 -15.78 -2.36
N GLN A 96 -1.51 -16.61 -3.40
CA GLN A 96 -0.43 -16.67 -4.38
C GLN A 96 -0.35 -15.40 -5.25
N THR A 97 -1.38 -14.57 -5.27
CA THR A 97 -1.33 -13.27 -5.97
C THR A 97 -0.48 -12.26 -5.22
N ILE A 98 -0.16 -12.51 -3.95
CA ILE A 98 0.68 -11.62 -3.15
C ILE A 98 2.15 -11.85 -3.49
N PRO A 99 2.95 -10.78 -3.69
CA PRO A 99 4.39 -10.94 -3.87
C PRO A 99 5.01 -11.77 -2.75
N THR A 100 5.89 -12.69 -3.11
CA THR A 100 6.48 -13.66 -2.17
C THR A 100 7.13 -13.00 -0.95
N GLU A 101 7.87 -11.92 -1.18
CA GLU A 101 8.55 -11.18 -0.10
C GLU A 101 7.55 -10.53 0.85
N LEU A 102 6.48 -9.97 0.30
CA LEU A 102 5.44 -9.34 1.12
C LEU A 102 4.70 -10.41 1.94
N LEU A 103 4.36 -11.54 1.33
CA LEU A 103 3.70 -12.64 2.04
C LEU A 103 4.57 -13.15 3.19
N ALA A 104 5.88 -13.28 2.98
CA ALA A 104 6.82 -13.67 4.03
C ALA A 104 6.84 -12.68 5.19
N ARG A 105 6.78 -11.38 4.88
CA ARG A 105 6.70 -10.33 5.91
C ARG A 105 5.41 -10.42 6.72
N LEU A 106 4.29 -10.68 6.05
CA LEU A 106 3.00 -10.82 6.71
C LEU A 106 2.98 -12.04 7.65
N ARG A 107 3.53 -13.17 7.20
CA ARG A 107 3.68 -14.36 8.03
C ARG A 107 4.54 -14.10 9.27
N LYS A 108 5.63 -13.39 9.09
CA LYS A 108 6.54 -13.05 10.18
C LYS A 108 5.86 -12.17 11.24
N ARG A 109 4.91 -11.33 10.84
CA ARG A 109 4.14 -10.49 11.75
C ARG A 109 3.01 -11.27 12.45
N GLY A 110 2.78 -12.52 12.10
CA GLY A 110 1.76 -13.35 12.73
C GLY A 110 0.33 -13.08 12.25
N LEU A 111 0.18 -12.44 11.11
CA LEU A 111 -1.12 -12.10 10.55
C LEU A 111 -1.87 -13.36 10.11
N CYS A 112 -3.18 -13.41 10.37
CA CYS A 112 -4.00 -14.55 9.97
C CYS A 112 -4.24 -14.58 8.47
N LEU A 113 -3.58 -15.49 7.77
CA LEU A 113 -3.69 -15.61 6.32
C LEU A 113 -5.08 -16.05 5.85
N ARG A 114 -5.80 -16.80 6.66
CA ARG A 114 -7.18 -17.19 6.35
C ARG A 114 -8.09 -15.97 6.28
N GLN A 115 -7.97 -15.06 7.24
CA GLN A 115 -8.75 -13.83 7.24
C GLN A 115 -8.30 -12.90 6.10
N LEU A 116 -7.00 -12.86 5.82
CA LEU A 116 -6.49 -12.09 4.70
C LEU A 116 -7.06 -12.58 3.37
N ALA A 117 -7.07 -13.89 3.15
CA ALA A 117 -7.66 -14.47 1.95
C ALA A 117 -9.14 -14.13 1.83
N ARG A 118 -9.86 -14.15 2.96
CA ARG A 118 -11.28 -13.77 3.00
C ARG A 118 -11.48 -12.32 2.58
N HIS A 119 -10.68 -11.40 3.11
CA HIS A 119 -10.75 -9.99 2.74
C HIS A 119 -10.40 -9.77 1.26
N LEU A 120 -9.41 -10.49 0.75
CA LEU A 120 -9.04 -10.41 -0.66
C LEU A 120 -10.17 -10.89 -1.59
N MET A 121 -10.85 -11.97 -1.21
CA MET A 121 -11.96 -12.50 -1.99
C MET A 121 -13.19 -11.59 -1.95
N LYS A 122 -13.46 -10.97 -0.80
CA LYS A 122 -14.60 -10.06 -0.62
C LYS A 122 -14.34 -8.67 -1.20
N GLY A 123 -13.09 -8.25 -1.25
CA GLY A 123 -12.73 -6.90 -1.69
C GLY A 123 -13.21 -5.80 -0.74
N ASP A 124 -13.39 -6.12 0.54
CA ASP A 124 -13.86 -5.14 1.52
C ASP A 124 -12.74 -4.19 1.97
N THR A 125 -13.16 -3.08 2.56
CA THR A 125 -12.24 -2.03 3.02
C THR A 125 -11.56 -2.45 4.31
N VAL A 126 -10.23 -2.44 4.33
CA VAL A 126 -9.42 -2.74 5.53
C VAL A 126 -8.65 -1.53 6.04
N TYR A 127 -8.55 -0.48 5.26
CA TYR A 127 -7.88 0.77 5.63
C TYR A 127 -8.79 1.94 5.33
N LYS A 128 -8.89 2.86 6.30
CA LYS A 128 -9.68 4.06 6.16
C LYS A 128 -8.87 5.24 6.68
N ALA A 129 -8.55 6.17 5.80
CA ALA A 129 -7.87 7.41 6.18
C ALA A 129 -8.85 8.36 6.86
N GLU A 130 -8.39 9.02 7.92
CA GLU A 130 -9.15 10.06 8.60
C GLU A 130 -9.07 11.40 7.87
#